data_7180ea6ec2c410c2636dfff975217768
#
_entry.id   7180ea6ec2c410c2636dfff975217768
#
_cell.length_a   1.000
_cell.length_b   1.000
_cell.length_c   1.000
_cell.angle_alpha   90.00
_cell.angle_beta   90.00
_cell.angle_gamma   90.00
#
_symmetry.space_group_name_H-M   'P 1'
#
loop_
_entity.id
_entity.type
_entity.pdbx_description
1 polymer ?
#
loop_
_entity_poly.entity_id
_entity_poly.type
_entity_poly.pdbx_seq_one_letter_code
_entity_poly.pdbx_strand_id
1 'polypeptide(L)'
;DFDRGYAELWTKGKIRRIYIPEHFREEATEYYSDLDGTCFLIENRYGGQITTRGVSQSLLNFAERYGIDKKVMHPHSFRHMFAVEFLKRNNNLSLLADVMGHSSMSTTAIYTRLTKEQQILAVNSAVTW
;
A
#
# COMPACT_ATOMS: atom_id res chain seq x y z
N ASP A 1 14.54 -8.59 3.97
CA ASP A 1 15.21 -8.33 5.25
C ASP A 1 14.26 -7.49 6.12
N PHE A 2 13.55 -8.18 7.03
CA PHE A 2 12.58 -7.54 7.92
C PHE A 2 13.25 -6.64 8.96
N ASP A 3 14.50 -6.90 9.32
CA ASP A 3 15.24 -6.11 10.31
C ASP A 3 15.45 -4.66 9.89
N ARG A 4 15.62 -4.43 8.59
CA ARG A 4 15.79 -3.08 8.04
C ARG A 4 14.51 -2.25 7.99
N GLY A 5 13.34 -2.88 8.10
CA GLY A 5 12.05 -2.20 8.01
C GLY A 5 11.66 -1.69 6.61
N TYR A 6 12.38 -2.09 5.57
CA TYR A 6 12.04 -1.77 4.18
C TYR A 6 12.49 -2.87 3.21
N ALA A 7 11.84 -2.92 2.06
CA ALA A 7 12.24 -3.72 0.91
C ALA A 7 12.75 -2.81 -0.21
N GLU A 8 13.80 -3.21 -0.91
CA GLU A 8 14.30 -2.51 -2.09
C GLU A 8 13.83 -3.21 -3.36
N LEU A 9 13.19 -2.46 -4.23
CA LEU A 9 12.72 -2.93 -5.51
C LEU A 9 13.43 -2.23 -6.66
N TRP A 10 13.91 -3.02 -7.61
CA TRP A 10 14.42 -2.50 -8.88
C TRP A 10 13.28 -2.34 -9.87
N THR A 11 12.95 -1.10 -10.23
CA THR A 11 11.91 -0.80 -11.20
C THR A 11 12.41 0.24 -12.21
N LYS A 12 12.37 -0.09 -13.49
CA LYS A 12 12.73 0.81 -14.60
C LYS A 12 14.09 1.51 -14.38
N GLY A 13 15.11 0.76 -13.93
CA GLY A 13 16.47 1.27 -13.71
C GLY A 13 16.66 2.12 -12.44
N LYS A 14 15.67 2.18 -11.56
CA LYS A 14 15.74 2.89 -10.28
C LYS A 14 15.49 1.95 -9.11
N ILE A 15 16.20 2.16 -8.01
CA ILE A 15 15.92 1.51 -6.73
C ILE A 15 14.80 2.28 -6.05
N ARG A 16 13.80 1.56 -5.59
CA ARG A 16 12.71 2.09 -4.81
C ARG A 16 12.61 1.34 -3.49
N ARG A 17 12.46 2.08 -2.39
CA ARG A 17 12.20 1.51 -1.07
C ARG A 17 10.72 1.48 -0.77
N ILE A 18 10.26 0.34 -0.26
CA ILE A 18 8.92 0.16 0.30
C ILE A 18 9.11 -0.05 1.80
N TYR A 19 8.59 0.87 2.61
CA TYR A 19 8.65 0.77 4.05
C TYR A 19 7.58 -0.22 4.56
N ILE A 20 8.00 -1.05 5.50
CA ILE A 20 7.19 -2.11 6.08
C ILE A 20 6.78 -1.67 7.50
N PRO A 21 5.48 -1.59 7.82
CA PRO A 21 5.02 -1.23 9.16
C PRO A 21 5.57 -2.18 10.23
N GLU A 22 5.88 -1.65 11.41
CA GLU A 22 6.53 -2.39 12.48
C GLU A 22 5.71 -3.63 12.90
N HIS A 23 4.42 -3.46 13.15
CA HIS A 23 3.54 -4.57 13.52
C HIS A 23 3.52 -5.69 12.46
N PHE A 24 3.58 -5.36 11.17
CA PHE A 24 3.66 -6.36 10.11
C PHE A 24 5.02 -7.08 10.08
N ARG A 25 6.09 -6.37 10.41
CA ARG A 25 7.43 -6.97 10.53
C ARG A 25 7.49 -8.01 11.64
N GLU A 26 6.92 -7.68 12.80
CA GLU A 26 6.86 -8.59 13.95
C GLU A 26 6.09 -9.86 13.59
N GLU A 27 4.87 -9.73 13.04
CA GLU A 27 4.06 -10.86 12.59
C GLU A 27 4.76 -11.69 11.50
N ALA A 28 5.38 -11.02 10.53
CA ALA A 28 6.10 -11.71 9.45
C ALA A 28 7.34 -12.43 9.98
N THR A 29 8.09 -11.82 10.89
CA THR A 29 9.27 -12.44 11.49
C THR A 29 8.89 -13.70 12.26
N GLU A 30 7.82 -13.67 13.04
CA GLU A 30 7.29 -14.84 13.73
C GLU A 30 6.84 -15.92 12.73
N TYR A 31 6.06 -15.56 11.74
CA TYR A 31 5.54 -16.49 10.73
C TYR A 31 6.63 -17.18 9.90
N TYR A 32 7.70 -16.45 9.59
CA TYR A 32 8.82 -16.93 8.76
C TYR A 32 10.03 -17.40 9.57
N SER A 33 9.94 -17.48 10.89
CA SER A 33 11.05 -17.87 11.78
C SER A 33 11.64 -19.25 11.43
N ASP A 34 10.79 -20.19 11.03
CA ASP A 34 11.15 -21.57 10.75
C ASP A 34 11.60 -21.81 9.29
N LEU A 35 11.62 -20.77 8.47
CA LEU A 35 12.01 -20.87 7.07
C LEU A 35 13.51 -20.58 6.90
N ASP A 36 14.15 -21.38 6.07
CA ASP A 36 15.60 -21.36 5.85
C ASP A 36 16.12 -20.15 5.04
N GLY A 37 15.27 -19.17 4.75
CA GLY A 37 15.60 -17.97 3.99
C GLY A 37 15.75 -18.17 2.49
N THR A 38 15.52 -19.36 1.98
CA THR A 38 15.56 -19.69 0.54
C THR A 38 14.20 -19.67 -0.12
N CYS A 39 13.12 -19.53 0.68
CA CYS A 39 11.74 -19.48 0.20
C CYS A 39 11.34 -18.10 -0.28
N PHE A 40 10.33 -18.04 -1.13
CA PHE A 40 9.69 -16.78 -1.49
C PHE A 40 8.78 -16.31 -0.37
N LEU A 41 8.73 -14.99 -0.13
CA LEU A 41 7.84 -14.38 0.86
C LEU A 41 6.37 -14.76 0.64
N ILE A 42 5.96 -14.87 -0.62
CA ILE A 42 4.63 -15.34 -0.99
C ILE A 42 4.81 -16.38 -2.11
N GLU A 43 4.44 -17.59 -1.80
CA GLU A 43 4.55 -18.72 -2.72
C GLU A 43 3.23 -19.03 -3.42
N ASN A 44 3.36 -19.57 -4.62
CA ASN A 44 2.24 -20.21 -5.28
C ASN A 44 2.07 -21.64 -4.75
N ARG A 45 0.99 -22.32 -5.14
CA ARG A 45 0.69 -23.71 -4.71
C ARG A 45 1.77 -24.76 -5.06
N TYR A 46 2.76 -24.39 -5.85
CA TYR A 46 3.86 -25.26 -6.28
C TYR A 46 5.19 -24.91 -5.61
N GLY A 47 5.20 -24.03 -4.60
CA GLY A 47 6.42 -23.56 -3.90
C GLY A 47 7.24 -22.54 -4.69
N GLY A 48 6.75 -22.05 -5.82
CA GLY A 48 7.43 -21.00 -6.59
C GLY A 48 6.87 -19.61 -6.30
N GLN A 49 7.56 -18.59 -6.79
CA GLN A 49 7.13 -17.20 -6.63
C GLN A 49 5.71 -16.99 -7.19
N ILE A 50 4.86 -16.31 -6.41
CA ILE A 50 3.53 -15.91 -6.89
C ILE A 50 3.64 -14.87 -7.99
N THR A 51 2.85 -15.01 -9.04
CA THR A 51 2.77 -14.04 -10.13
C THR A 51 1.77 -12.92 -9.80
N THR A 52 1.86 -11.77 -10.47
CA THR A 52 0.86 -10.67 -10.36
C THR A 52 -0.57 -11.17 -10.61
N ARG A 53 -0.74 -12.07 -11.59
CA ARG A 53 -2.03 -12.70 -11.87
C ARG A 53 -2.45 -13.62 -10.71
N GLY A 54 -1.53 -14.34 -10.11
CA GLY A 54 -1.77 -15.18 -8.93
C GLY A 54 -2.28 -14.36 -7.75
N VAL A 55 -1.64 -13.23 -7.47
CA VAL A 55 -2.11 -12.29 -6.42
C VAL A 55 -3.54 -11.82 -6.71
N SER A 56 -3.81 -11.37 -7.93
CA SER A 56 -5.16 -10.90 -8.31
C SER A 56 -6.21 -12.01 -8.18
N GLN A 57 -5.87 -13.24 -8.58
CA GLN A 57 -6.78 -14.39 -8.43
C GLN A 57 -7.02 -14.73 -6.96
N SER A 58 -5.98 -14.69 -6.12
CA SER A 58 -6.14 -14.91 -4.68
C SER A 58 -7.08 -13.89 -4.05
N LEU A 59 -6.95 -12.61 -4.41
CA LEU A 59 -7.86 -11.55 -3.94
C LEU A 59 -9.31 -11.82 -4.35
N LEU A 60 -9.55 -12.26 -5.59
CA LEU A 60 -10.90 -12.62 -6.05
C LEU A 60 -11.48 -13.82 -5.30
N ASN A 61 -10.65 -14.83 -5.01
CA ASN A 61 -11.06 -15.98 -4.23
C ASN A 61 -11.41 -15.59 -2.78
N PHE A 62 -10.66 -14.66 -2.18
CA PHE A 62 -11.03 -14.08 -0.87
C PHE A 62 -12.34 -13.31 -0.94
N ALA A 63 -12.54 -12.50 -1.97
CA ALA A 63 -13.79 -11.76 -2.17
C ALA A 63 -15.00 -12.72 -2.21
N GLU A 64 -14.88 -13.79 -2.96
CA GLU A 64 -15.94 -14.81 -3.06
C GLU A 64 -16.19 -15.51 -1.71
N ARG A 65 -15.11 -15.93 -1.03
CA ARG A 65 -15.18 -16.63 0.26
C ARG A 65 -15.85 -15.81 1.35
N TYR A 66 -15.63 -14.50 1.37
CA TYR A 66 -16.11 -13.60 2.43
C TYR A 66 -17.27 -12.69 1.99
N GLY A 67 -17.84 -12.91 0.82
CA GLY A 67 -18.98 -12.12 0.32
C GLY A 67 -18.63 -10.65 0.04
N ILE A 68 -17.38 -10.35 -0.31
CA ILE A 68 -16.93 -9.00 -0.63
C ILE A 68 -17.13 -8.73 -2.13
N ASP A 69 -17.53 -7.51 -2.48
CA ASP A 69 -17.67 -7.14 -3.89
C ASP A 69 -16.33 -7.28 -4.63
N LYS A 70 -16.31 -8.16 -5.64
CA LYS A 70 -15.12 -8.41 -6.47
C LYS A 70 -14.57 -7.15 -7.16
N LYS A 71 -15.43 -6.14 -7.38
CA LYS A 71 -15.02 -4.88 -8.02
C LYS A 71 -14.06 -4.06 -7.17
N VAL A 72 -14.09 -4.22 -5.85
CA VAL A 72 -13.19 -3.50 -4.94
C VAL A 72 -12.00 -4.35 -4.50
N MET A 73 -11.97 -5.64 -4.81
CA MET A 73 -10.94 -6.57 -4.34
C MET A 73 -9.81 -6.74 -5.36
N HIS A 74 -9.07 -5.66 -5.60
CA HIS A 74 -7.92 -5.67 -6.51
C HIS A 74 -6.80 -4.74 -5.98
N PRO A 75 -5.53 -4.94 -6.38
CA PRO A 75 -4.38 -4.21 -5.83
C PRO A 75 -4.50 -2.69 -5.84
N HIS A 76 -5.10 -2.12 -6.88
CA HIS A 76 -5.30 -0.67 -6.97
C HIS A 76 -6.27 -0.13 -5.93
N SER A 77 -7.28 -0.89 -5.52
CA SER A 77 -8.20 -0.47 -4.45
C SER A 77 -7.49 -0.37 -3.11
N PHE A 78 -6.61 -1.32 -2.79
CA PHE A 78 -5.79 -1.25 -1.57
C PHE A 78 -4.84 -0.06 -1.60
N ARG A 79 -4.22 0.20 -2.76
CA ARG A 79 -3.38 1.37 -2.96
C ARG A 79 -4.17 2.67 -2.78
N HIS A 80 -5.37 2.75 -3.32
CA HIS A 80 -6.27 3.91 -3.16
C HIS A 80 -6.65 4.09 -1.69
N MET A 81 -7.08 3.03 -1.03
CA MET A 81 -7.43 3.06 0.40
C MET A 81 -6.26 3.55 1.26
N PHE A 82 -5.05 3.02 1.02
CA PHE A 82 -3.85 3.48 1.71
C PHE A 82 -3.63 4.98 1.52
N ALA A 83 -3.72 5.49 0.29
CA ALA A 83 -3.51 6.91 0.01
C ALA A 83 -4.51 7.80 0.74
N VAL A 84 -5.79 7.42 0.74
CA VAL A 84 -6.86 8.16 1.43
C VAL A 84 -6.63 8.17 2.94
N GLU A 85 -6.35 7.00 3.53
CA GLU A 85 -6.10 6.91 4.99
C GLU A 85 -4.81 7.61 5.41
N PHE A 86 -3.76 7.56 4.58
CA PHE A 86 -2.53 8.29 4.83
C PHE A 86 -2.77 9.80 4.89
N LEU A 87 -3.48 10.35 3.91
CA LEU A 87 -3.77 11.79 3.84
C LEU A 87 -4.67 12.26 4.99
N LYS A 88 -5.63 11.45 5.41
CA LYS A 88 -6.45 11.76 6.60
C LYS A 88 -5.60 11.96 7.86
N ARG A 89 -4.51 11.22 8.00
CA ARG A 89 -3.65 11.25 9.19
C ARG A 89 -2.49 12.22 9.08
N ASN A 90 -1.90 12.35 7.91
CA ASN A 90 -0.65 13.11 7.73
C ASN A 90 -0.82 14.39 6.91
N ASN A 91 -1.89 14.54 6.14
CA ASN A 91 -2.19 15.69 5.28
C ASN A 91 -0.97 16.20 4.46
N ASN A 92 -0.04 15.30 4.11
CA ASN A 92 1.20 15.62 3.40
C ASN A 92 1.24 14.88 2.07
N LEU A 93 0.86 15.60 1.00
CA LEU A 93 0.79 15.05 -0.35
C LEU A 93 2.16 14.68 -0.93
N SER A 94 3.18 15.48 -0.61
CA SER A 94 4.54 15.22 -1.09
C SER A 94 5.09 13.93 -0.50
N LEU A 95 4.95 13.76 0.81
CA LEU A 95 5.34 12.54 1.50
C LEU A 95 4.58 11.32 0.97
N LEU A 96 3.27 11.46 0.71
CA LEU A 96 2.50 10.38 0.09
C LEU A 96 3.04 10.02 -1.29
N ALA A 97 3.36 11.03 -2.12
CA ALA A 97 3.91 10.79 -3.46
C ALA A 97 5.23 10.00 -3.40
N ASP A 98 6.11 10.35 -2.46
CA ASP A 98 7.39 9.68 -2.24
C ASP A 98 7.17 8.23 -1.77
N VAL A 99 6.34 8.01 -0.76
CA VAL A 99 6.02 6.67 -0.23
C VAL A 99 5.38 5.80 -1.30
N MET A 100 4.47 6.35 -2.11
CA MET A 100 3.83 5.62 -3.21
C MET A 100 4.74 5.49 -4.44
N GLY A 101 5.86 6.22 -4.49
CA GLY A 101 6.81 6.23 -5.60
C GLY A 101 6.20 6.77 -6.89
N HIS A 102 5.38 7.78 -6.78
CA HIS A 102 4.87 8.49 -7.94
C HIS A 102 5.96 9.39 -8.52
N SER A 103 6.19 9.29 -9.83
CA SER A 103 7.11 10.17 -10.55
C SER A 103 6.52 11.57 -10.76
N SER A 104 5.23 11.76 -10.52
CA SER A 104 4.53 13.03 -10.65
C SER A 104 3.53 13.22 -9.51
N MET A 105 3.54 14.40 -8.91
CA MET A 105 2.57 14.80 -7.89
C MET A 105 1.14 14.87 -8.41
N SER A 106 0.94 15.11 -9.72
CA SER A 106 -0.39 15.12 -10.34
C SER A 106 -1.11 13.78 -10.18
N THR A 107 -0.38 12.67 -10.20
CA THR A 107 -0.95 11.33 -9.97
C THR A 107 -1.42 11.15 -8.52
N THR A 108 -0.77 11.82 -7.58
CA THR A 108 -1.14 11.77 -6.15
C THR A 108 -2.28 12.75 -5.84
N ALA A 109 -2.37 13.86 -6.56
CA ALA A 109 -3.39 14.90 -6.37
C ALA A 109 -4.84 14.41 -6.58
N ILE A 110 -5.04 13.28 -7.27
CA ILE A 110 -6.37 12.67 -7.41
C ILE A 110 -6.97 12.25 -6.05
N TYR A 111 -6.12 12.02 -5.05
CA TYR A 111 -6.55 11.63 -3.70
C TYR A 111 -6.88 12.83 -2.80
N THR A 112 -6.56 14.05 -3.24
CA THR A 112 -6.76 15.28 -2.46
C THR A 112 -8.02 16.05 -2.81
N ARG A 113 -8.92 15.46 -3.58
CA ARG A 113 -10.22 16.09 -3.84
C ARG A 113 -11.02 16.13 -2.54
N LEU A 114 -10.83 17.24 -1.81
CA LEU A 114 -11.60 17.53 -0.62
C LEU A 114 -13.06 17.72 -1.00
N THR A 115 -13.96 17.23 -0.17
CA THR A 115 -15.38 17.57 -0.30
C THR A 115 -15.56 19.09 -0.07
N LYS A 116 -16.68 19.62 -0.52
CA LYS A 116 -17.00 21.06 -0.31
C LYS A 116 -16.97 21.44 1.17
N GLU A 117 -17.48 20.55 2.03
CA GLU A 117 -17.48 20.71 3.48
C GLU A 117 -16.05 20.75 4.05
N GLN A 118 -15.18 19.88 3.59
CA GLN A 118 -13.77 19.84 3.99
C GLN A 118 -13.03 21.13 3.53
N GLN A 119 -13.35 21.64 2.35
CA GLN A 119 -12.78 22.90 1.86
C GLN A 119 -13.21 24.09 2.74
N ILE A 120 -14.49 24.16 3.10
CA ILE A 120 -15.03 25.19 3.99
C ILE A 120 -14.35 25.13 5.37
N LEU A 121 -14.23 23.93 5.95
CA LEU A 121 -13.54 23.75 7.23
C LEU A 121 -12.08 24.17 7.18
N ALA A 122 -11.37 23.80 6.10
CA ALA A 122 -9.98 24.20 5.90
C ALA A 122 -9.82 25.73 5.80
N VAL A 123 -10.70 26.40 5.06
CA VAL A 123 -10.70 27.88 4.98
C VAL A 123 -10.98 28.52 6.35
N ASN A 124 -12.01 28.04 7.06
CA ASN A 124 -12.38 28.59 8.36
C ASN A 124 -11.28 28.38 9.43
N SER A 125 -10.52 27.27 9.34
CA SER A 125 -9.40 27.02 10.25
C SER A 125 -8.15 27.86 9.92
N ALA A 126 -7.98 28.25 8.67
CA ALA A 126 -6.83 29.03 8.22
C ALA A 126 -7.01 30.55 8.46
N VAL A 127 -8.26 31.01 8.53
CA VAL A 127 -8.60 32.45 8.70
C VAL A 127 -9.07 32.67 10.14
N THR A 128 -8.16 33.06 11.02
CA THR A 128 -8.41 33.25 12.45
C THR A 128 -8.39 34.73 12.89
N TRP A 129 -8.27 35.66 11.94
CA TRP A 129 -8.35 37.12 12.17
C TRP A 129 -9.70 37.67 11.81
#